data_cc2385a123a37c38539f356af3de9346
#
_entry.id   cc2385a123a37c38539f356af3de9346
#
_cell.length_a   1.000
_cell.length_b   1.000
_cell.length_c   1.000
_cell.angle_alpha   90.00
_cell.angle_beta   90.00
_cell.angle_gamma   90.00
#
_symmetry.space_group_name_H-M   'P 1'
#
loop_
_entity.id
_entity.type
_entity.pdbx_description
1 polymer ?
#
loop_
_entity_poly.entity_id
_entity_poly.type
_entity_poly.pdbx_seq_one_letter_code
_entity_poly.pdbx_strand_id
1 'polypeptide(L)'
;MCNAVTLPDHPISPTQFHNSVYNSPAAYWCIATQTRGPSPSLACAEASFPGALLSATANVFTHKQGVLLVVYDVESPKPFHKQYAIEFNCGIALVLMPSQSENTLAKLDINFQSRKTEEMDMALSPPLVKLISGNASAQPLRMLSAVASQDSREMFYDYLENSAVEVKINPCN
;
A
#
# COMPACT_ATOMS: atom_id res chain seq x y z
N MET A 1 -21.66 -0.03 10.42
CA MET A 1 -22.53 0.07 9.23
C MET A 1 -23.23 -1.26 8.89
N CYS A 2 -22.53 -2.39 8.77
CA CYS A 2 -23.18 -3.66 8.39
C CYS A 2 -24.36 -4.06 9.29
N ASN A 3 -24.30 -3.80 10.61
CA ASN A 3 -25.42 -4.08 11.52
C ASN A 3 -26.62 -3.17 11.28
N ALA A 4 -26.42 -1.92 10.84
CA ALA A 4 -27.53 -1.00 10.58
C ALA A 4 -28.36 -1.41 9.37
N VAL A 5 -27.73 -2.04 8.36
CA VAL A 5 -28.42 -2.50 7.15
C VAL A 5 -29.36 -3.67 7.42
N THR A 6 -29.11 -4.45 8.49
CA THR A 6 -29.92 -5.62 8.88
C THR A 6 -31.05 -5.29 9.84
N LEU A 7 -31.13 -4.07 10.37
CA LEU A 7 -32.18 -3.63 11.27
C LEU A 7 -33.42 -3.09 10.51
N PRO A 8 -34.64 -3.28 11.01
CA PRO A 8 -35.88 -2.88 10.32
C PRO A 8 -35.95 -1.41 9.92
N ASP A 9 -35.42 -0.52 10.76
CA ASP A 9 -35.47 0.94 10.56
C ASP A 9 -34.17 1.50 9.92
N HIS A 10 -33.19 0.65 9.56
CA HIS A 10 -31.91 1.04 8.98
C HIS A 10 -31.26 2.27 9.64
N PRO A 11 -31.13 2.31 11.00
CA PRO A 11 -30.60 3.48 11.68
C PRO A 11 -29.13 3.67 11.36
N ILE A 12 -28.81 4.60 10.47
CA ILE A 12 -27.43 4.96 10.13
C ILE A 12 -27.06 6.22 10.88
N SER A 13 -26.13 6.10 11.82
CA SER A 13 -25.52 7.27 12.47
C SER A 13 -24.72 8.08 11.44
N PRO A 14 -24.92 9.41 11.32
CA PRO A 14 -24.12 10.26 10.47
C PRO A 14 -22.62 10.12 10.71
N THR A 15 -22.19 9.98 11.96
CA THR A 15 -20.78 9.75 12.34
C THR A 15 -20.27 8.40 11.85
N GLN A 16 -21.05 7.32 11.99
CA GLN A 16 -20.67 6.00 11.47
C GLN A 16 -20.60 6.00 9.94
N PHE A 17 -21.52 6.69 9.27
CA PHE A 17 -21.47 6.86 7.82
C PHE A 17 -20.22 7.62 7.40
N HIS A 18 -19.93 8.76 8.02
CA HIS A 18 -18.74 9.57 7.73
C HIS A 18 -17.45 8.76 7.94
N ASN A 19 -17.38 7.97 9.00
CA ASN A 19 -16.20 7.14 9.29
C ASN A 19 -16.06 5.90 8.39
N SER A 20 -17.05 5.59 7.57
CA SER A 20 -17.03 4.42 6.70
C SER A 20 -16.46 4.69 5.31
N VAL A 21 -16.24 5.95 4.95
CA VAL A 21 -15.64 6.27 3.65
C VAL A 21 -14.13 5.99 3.67
N TYR A 22 -13.60 5.48 2.56
CA TYR A 22 -12.23 4.97 2.48
C TYR A 22 -11.12 6.00 2.74
N ASN A 23 -11.41 7.29 2.58
CA ASN A 23 -10.46 8.37 2.83
C ASN A 23 -10.55 8.96 4.26
N SER A 24 -11.43 8.46 5.12
CA SER A 24 -11.56 8.96 6.49
C SER A 24 -10.26 8.89 7.30
N PRO A 25 -9.47 7.80 7.26
CA PRO A 25 -8.20 7.73 7.98
C PRO A 25 -7.20 8.80 7.56
N ALA A 26 -7.10 9.09 6.26
CA ALA A 26 -6.25 10.16 5.75
C ALA A 26 -6.73 11.54 6.22
N ALA A 27 -8.04 11.78 6.23
CA ALA A 27 -8.62 13.03 6.74
C ALA A 27 -8.33 13.22 8.24
N TYR A 28 -8.51 12.19 9.06
CA TYR A 28 -8.18 12.25 10.49
C TYR A 28 -6.67 12.46 10.73
N TRP A 29 -5.82 11.83 9.94
CA TRP A 29 -4.38 12.09 9.98
C TRP A 29 -4.07 13.56 9.70
N CYS A 30 -4.64 14.13 8.65
CA CYS A 30 -4.43 15.55 8.31
C CYS A 30 -4.89 16.50 9.43
N ILE A 31 -6.02 16.19 10.08
CA ILE A 31 -6.51 16.96 11.24
C ILE A 31 -5.53 16.84 12.42
N ALA A 32 -5.12 15.63 12.75
CA ALA A 32 -4.24 15.36 13.91
C ALA A 32 -2.85 15.98 13.74
N THR A 33 -2.30 15.95 12.52
CA THR A 33 -0.98 16.48 12.20
C THR A 33 -1.00 17.93 11.71
N GLN A 34 -2.18 18.52 11.58
CA GLN A 34 -2.40 19.85 10.99
C GLN A 34 -1.81 19.99 9.57
N THR A 35 -1.69 18.88 8.85
CA THR A 35 -1.18 18.86 7.48
C THR A 35 -2.22 19.41 6.52
N ARG A 36 -1.79 20.33 5.64
CA ARG A 36 -2.63 20.96 4.62
C ARG A 36 -2.29 20.52 3.19
N GLY A 37 -1.33 19.61 3.04
CA GLY A 37 -0.92 19.07 1.75
C GLY A 37 -1.96 18.09 1.17
N PRO A 38 -1.82 17.74 -0.12
CA PRO A 38 -2.64 16.71 -0.75
C PRO A 38 -2.53 15.38 0.01
N SER A 39 -3.67 14.76 0.26
CA SER A 39 -3.76 13.48 0.96
C SER A 39 -4.71 12.54 0.21
N PRO A 40 -4.32 12.05 -0.98
CA PRO A 40 -5.13 11.13 -1.76
C PRO A 40 -5.20 9.77 -1.07
N SER A 41 -6.34 9.09 -1.22
CA SER A 41 -6.54 7.71 -0.84
C SER A 41 -6.85 6.89 -2.07
N LEU A 42 -6.27 5.70 -2.19
CA LEU A 42 -6.44 4.80 -3.32
C LEU A 42 -6.93 3.45 -2.84
N ALA A 43 -7.86 2.86 -3.58
CA ALA A 43 -8.35 1.51 -3.37
C ALA A 43 -8.52 0.84 -4.75
N CYS A 44 -7.55 0.01 -5.12
CA CYS A 44 -7.47 -0.68 -6.42
C CYS A 44 -7.37 -2.20 -6.22
N ALA A 45 -8.03 -2.74 -5.21
CA ALA A 45 -7.93 -4.14 -4.81
C ALA A 45 -6.48 -4.59 -4.67
N GLU A 46 -6.08 -5.71 -5.28
CA GLU A 46 -4.70 -6.23 -5.19
C GLU A 46 -3.65 -5.30 -5.82
N ALA A 47 -4.05 -4.43 -6.74
CA ALA A 47 -3.18 -3.42 -7.35
C ALA A 47 -3.06 -2.12 -6.52
N SER A 48 -3.59 -2.08 -5.30
CA SER A 48 -3.58 -0.86 -4.46
C SER A 48 -2.16 -0.39 -4.13
N PHE A 49 -1.27 -1.30 -3.74
CA PHE A 49 0.11 -0.93 -3.43
C PHE A 49 0.89 -0.41 -4.64
N PRO A 50 0.97 -1.14 -5.78
CA PRO A 50 1.70 -0.62 -6.94
C PRO A 50 1.10 0.68 -7.49
N GLY A 51 -0.22 0.82 -7.50
CA GLY A 51 -0.88 2.08 -7.89
C GLY A 51 -0.56 3.24 -6.96
N ALA A 52 -0.57 2.99 -5.64
CA ALA A 52 -0.20 4.00 -4.65
C ALA A 52 1.28 4.38 -4.72
N LEU A 53 2.17 3.41 -4.98
CA LEU A 53 3.61 3.65 -5.14
C LEU A 53 3.89 4.53 -6.37
N LEU A 54 3.26 4.26 -7.52
CA LEU A 54 3.36 5.10 -8.71
C LEU A 54 2.85 6.53 -8.44
N SER A 55 1.68 6.65 -7.81
CA SER A 55 1.11 7.95 -7.46
C SER A 55 2.00 8.73 -6.50
N ALA A 56 2.50 8.09 -5.45
CA ALA A 56 3.39 8.71 -4.48
C ALA A 56 4.70 9.17 -5.14
N THR A 57 5.29 8.33 -6.01
CA THR A 57 6.50 8.65 -6.76
C THR A 57 6.28 9.86 -7.68
N ALA A 58 5.18 9.89 -8.42
CA ALA A 58 4.83 11.04 -9.26
C ALA A 58 4.69 12.33 -8.43
N ASN A 59 4.09 12.26 -7.24
CA ASN A 59 3.96 13.41 -6.33
C ASN A 59 5.34 13.87 -5.81
N VAL A 60 6.24 12.96 -5.44
CA VAL A 60 7.61 13.30 -5.02
C VAL A 60 8.33 14.09 -6.13
N PHE A 61 8.26 13.60 -7.38
CA PHE A 61 8.91 14.26 -8.51
C PHE A 61 8.28 15.62 -8.88
N THR A 62 6.96 15.69 -8.86
CA THR A 62 6.22 16.89 -9.24
C THR A 62 6.40 18.00 -8.23
N HIS A 63 6.27 17.70 -6.94
CA HIS A 63 6.30 18.71 -5.89
C HIS A 63 7.68 18.89 -5.24
N LYS A 64 8.64 18.02 -5.54
CA LYS A 64 9.98 18.02 -4.93
C LYS A 64 9.94 17.96 -3.40
N GLN A 65 8.96 17.25 -2.86
CA GLN A 65 8.73 17.11 -1.42
C GLN A 65 8.64 15.62 -1.04
N GLY A 66 8.93 15.34 0.23
CA GLY A 66 8.74 14.01 0.79
C GLY A 66 7.26 13.63 0.83
N VAL A 67 6.96 12.37 0.54
CA VAL A 67 5.62 11.79 0.60
C VAL A 67 5.63 10.63 1.59
N LEU A 68 4.71 10.67 2.55
CA LEU A 68 4.40 9.53 3.42
C LEU A 68 3.37 8.65 2.71
N LEU A 69 3.80 7.48 2.26
CA LEU A 69 2.92 6.44 1.72
C LEU A 69 2.55 5.47 2.84
N VAL A 70 1.26 5.36 3.15
CA VAL A 70 0.74 4.40 4.12
C VAL A 70 -0.12 3.38 3.40
N VAL A 71 0.20 2.11 3.53
CA VAL A 71 -0.53 0.97 2.98
C VAL A 71 -1.11 0.19 4.15
N TYR A 72 -2.43 -0.01 4.18
CA TYR A 72 -3.04 -0.71 5.30
C TYR A 72 -4.34 -1.41 4.88
N ASP A 73 -4.62 -2.52 5.55
CA ASP A 73 -5.90 -3.20 5.53
C ASP A 73 -6.25 -3.73 6.92
N VAL A 74 -7.53 -3.87 7.15
CA VAL A 74 -8.07 -4.52 8.35
C VAL A 74 -8.73 -5.84 7.98
N GLU A 75 -8.71 -6.80 8.91
CA GLU A 75 -9.37 -8.09 8.75
C GLU A 75 -10.82 -7.91 8.28
N SER A 76 -11.20 -8.67 7.26
CA SER A 76 -12.54 -8.58 6.69
C SER A 76 -13.60 -9.08 7.66
N PRO A 77 -14.67 -8.31 7.93
CA PRO A 77 -15.78 -8.78 8.75
C PRO A 77 -16.46 -10.01 8.12
N LYS A 78 -16.93 -10.93 8.95
CA LYS A 78 -17.49 -12.24 8.55
C LYS A 78 -18.40 -12.26 7.31
N PRO A 79 -19.32 -11.30 7.09
CA PRO A 79 -20.17 -11.32 5.90
C PRO A 79 -19.39 -11.19 4.59
N PHE A 80 -18.26 -10.47 4.62
CA PHE A 80 -17.45 -10.15 3.44
C PHE A 80 -16.17 -11.00 3.31
N HIS A 81 -15.83 -11.78 4.33
CA HIS A 81 -14.61 -12.59 4.35
C HIS A 81 -14.51 -13.58 3.17
N LYS A 82 -15.65 -14.06 2.65
CA LYS A 82 -15.67 -14.93 1.47
C LYS A 82 -15.36 -14.22 0.15
N GLN A 83 -15.61 -12.92 0.08
CA GLN A 83 -15.37 -12.11 -1.12
C GLN A 83 -14.00 -11.42 -1.07
N TYR A 84 -13.56 -11.03 0.12
CA TYR A 84 -12.32 -10.30 0.37
C TYR A 84 -11.64 -10.96 1.55
N ALA A 85 -10.81 -11.97 1.27
CA ALA A 85 -10.10 -12.74 2.27
C ALA A 85 -8.88 -11.95 2.80
N ILE A 86 -9.13 -10.93 3.64
CA ILE A 86 -8.08 -10.27 4.41
C ILE A 86 -8.02 -10.99 5.75
N GLU A 87 -6.96 -11.78 5.96
CA GLU A 87 -6.84 -12.70 7.08
C GLU A 87 -6.39 -12.02 8.39
N PHE A 88 -5.74 -10.85 8.30
CA PHE A 88 -5.20 -10.13 9.46
C PHE A 88 -5.05 -8.63 9.17
N ASN A 89 -4.96 -7.84 10.24
CA ASN A 89 -4.68 -6.41 10.12
C ASN A 89 -3.22 -6.19 9.71
N CYS A 90 -3.00 -5.37 8.69
CA CYS A 90 -1.66 -5.00 8.23
C CYS A 90 -1.57 -3.48 8.07
N GLY A 91 -0.41 -2.91 8.39
CA GLY A 91 -0.12 -1.51 8.16
C GLY A 91 1.37 -1.31 7.95
N ILE A 92 1.75 -0.69 6.84
CA ILE A 92 3.13 -0.40 6.46
C ILE A 92 3.21 1.05 6.01
N ALA A 93 4.25 1.76 6.45
CA ALA A 93 4.50 3.14 6.06
C ALA A 93 5.89 3.28 5.42
N LEU A 94 5.96 4.03 4.33
CA LEU A 94 7.18 4.35 3.61
C LEU A 94 7.28 5.88 3.46
N VAL A 95 8.44 6.44 3.75
CA VAL A 95 8.74 7.84 3.45
C VAL A 95 9.57 7.89 2.18
N LEU A 96 8.99 8.42 1.10
CA LEU A 96 9.64 8.60 -0.18
C LEU A 96 10.18 10.02 -0.28
N MET A 97 11.46 10.17 -0.59
CA MET A 97 12.13 11.46 -0.66
C MET A 97 12.68 11.71 -2.08
N PRO A 98 12.70 12.98 -2.55
CA PRO A 98 13.22 13.31 -3.88
C PRO A 98 14.74 13.21 -3.99
N SER A 99 15.44 13.16 -2.88
CA SER A 99 16.91 13.10 -2.82
C SER A 99 17.39 12.24 -1.67
N GLN A 100 18.57 11.70 -1.78
CA GLN A 100 19.24 10.93 -0.74
C GLN A 100 19.65 11.83 0.43
N SER A 101 19.56 11.30 1.65
CA SER A 101 20.05 11.86 2.89
C SER A 101 20.82 10.79 3.69
N GLU A 102 21.40 11.18 4.82
CA GLU A 102 22.11 10.23 5.70
C GLU A 102 21.20 9.12 6.25
N ASN A 103 19.90 9.37 6.33
CA ASN A 103 18.89 8.40 6.80
C ASN A 103 18.21 7.61 5.68
N THR A 104 18.71 7.70 4.44
CA THR A 104 18.14 6.97 3.31
C THR A 104 18.48 5.50 3.42
N LEU A 105 17.46 4.66 3.52
CA LEU A 105 17.62 3.20 3.64
C LEU A 105 17.89 2.53 2.29
N ALA A 106 17.28 3.03 1.21
CA ALA A 106 17.46 2.50 -0.13
C ALA A 106 17.11 3.52 -1.20
N LYS A 107 17.67 3.34 -2.39
CA LYS A 107 17.23 4.01 -3.64
C LYS A 107 16.27 3.10 -4.37
N LEU A 108 15.20 3.70 -4.90
CA LEU A 108 14.20 3.02 -5.71
C LEU A 108 14.21 3.58 -7.13
N ASP A 109 14.34 2.70 -8.11
CA ASP A 109 14.04 3.00 -9.51
C ASP A 109 12.72 2.33 -9.85
N ILE A 110 11.72 3.12 -10.24
CA ILE A 110 10.35 2.65 -10.44
C ILE A 110 9.97 2.88 -11.89
N ASN A 111 9.62 1.80 -12.57
CA ASN A 111 9.22 1.80 -13.97
C ASN A 111 7.85 1.15 -14.13
N PHE A 112 7.07 1.67 -15.08
CA PHE A 112 5.85 1.03 -15.54
C PHE A 112 6.13 0.32 -16.85
N GLN A 113 5.77 -0.97 -16.95
CA GLN A 113 6.02 -1.76 -18.14
C GLN A 113 4.96 -2.82 -18.41
N SER A 114 4.99 -3.40 -19.63
CA SER A 114 4.16 -4.56 -19.93
C SER A 114 4.57 -5.76 -19.06
N ARG A 115 3.58 -6.54 -18.59
CA ARG A 115 3.82 -7.73 -17.78
C ARG A 115 4.65 -8.74 -18.57
N LYS A 116 5.77 -9.16 -17.98
CA LYS A 116 6.55 -10.30 -18.44
C LYS A 116 6.11 -11.53 -17.68
N THR A 117 5.77 -12.60 -18.39
CA THR A 117 5.13 -13.80 -17.83
C THR A 117 6.04 -14.66 -16.93
N GLU A 118 7.34 -14.37 -16.83
CA GLU A 118 8.34 -15.28 -16.28
C GLU A 118 9.07 -14.85 -14.99
N GLU A 119 8.79 -13.67 -14.45
CA GLU A 119 9.56 -13.18 -13.30
C GLU A 119 8.74 -13.13 -12.02
N MET A 120 8.40 -14.29 -11.47
CA MET A 120 8.06 -14.40 -10.06
C MET A 120 9.35 -14.36 -9.25
N ASP A 121 9.45 -13.39 -8.35
CA ASP A 121 10.54 -13.26 -7.39
C ASP A 121 10.57 -14.52 -6.47
N MET A 122 11.41 -15.49 -6.83
CA MET A 122 11.51 -16.82 -6.19
C MET A 122 12.24 -16.79 -4.83
N ALA A 123 12.68 -15.62 -4.37
CA ALA A 123 13.57 -15.51 -3.22
C ALA A 123 12.88 -15.14 -1.89
N LEU A 124 11.55 -15.21 -1.81
CA LEU A 124 10.84 -14.91 -0.57
C LEU A 124 10.80 -16.13 0.36
N SER A 125 11.04 -15.89 1.66
CA SER A 125 10.87 -16.95 2.65
C SER A 125 9.40 -17.41 2.75
N PRO A 126 9.12 -18.69 3.03
CA PRO A 126 7.75 -19.20 3.12
C PRO A 126 6.84 -18.41 4.08
N PRO A 127 7.30 -17.94 5.25
CA PRO A 127 6.49 -17.10 6.12
C PRO A 127 6.07 -15.78 5.46
N LEU A 128 6.97 -15.15 4.68
CA LEU A 128 6.68 -13.89 4.00
C LEU A 128 5.67 -14.08 2.87
N VAL A 129 5.80 -15.16 2.10
CA VAL A 129 4.81 -15.54 1.07
C VAL A 129 3.43 -15.69 1.68
N LYS A 130 3.33 -16.35 2.84
CA LYS A 130 2.05 -16.53 3.55
C LYS A 130 1.45 -15.18 4.00
N LEU A 131 2.24 -14.27 4.49
CA LEU A 131 1.76 -12.93 4.88
C LEU A 131 1.22 -12.16 3.66
N ILE A 132 1.97 -12.17 2.56
CA ILE A 132 1.57 -11.44 1.35
C ILE A 132 0.30 -12.03 0.72
N SER A 133 0.15 -13.37 0.72
CA SER A 133 -1.06 -14.02 0.19
C SER A 133 -2.28 -13.83 1.08
N GLY A 134 -2.11 -13.63 2.37
CA GLY A 134 -3.21 -13.39 3.32
C GLY A 134 -3.68 -11.94 3.41
N ASN A 135 -2.88 -10.99 2.89
CA ASN A 135 -3.24 -9.57 2.90
C ASN A 135 -2.47 -8.80 1.82
N ALA A 136 -3.17 -8.23 0.84
CA ALA A 136 -2.57 -7.47 -0.25
C ALA A 136 -1.75 -6.25 0.23
N SER A 137 -2.11 -5.65 1.37
CA SER A 137 -1.35 -4.56 1.99
C SER A 137 -0.01 -4.99 2.59
N ALA A 138 0.28 -6.30 2.61
CA ALA A 138 1.59 -6.83 2.98
C ALA A 138 2.61 -6.86 1.81
N GLN A 139 2.20 -6.56 0.59
CA GLN A 139 3.10 -6.53 -0.58
C GLN A 139 4.39 -5.70 -0.38
N PRO A 140 4.38 -4.53 0.32
CA PRO A 140 5.61 -3.77 0.58
C PRO A 140 6.67 -4.54 1.38
N LEU A 141 6.29 -5.62 2.10
CA LEU A 141 7.24 -6.45 2.84
C LEU A 141 8.33 -7.05 1.94
N ARG A 142 8.06 -7.25 0.65
CA ARG A 142 9.07 -7.67 -0.33
C ARG A 142 10.22 -6.66 -0.40
N MET A 143 9.88 -5.38 -0.51
CA MET A 143 10.87 -4.29 -0.53
C MET A 143 11.61 -4.18 0.82
N LEU A 144 10.86 -4.21 1.92
CA LEU A 144 11.45 -4.12 3.26
C LEU A 144 12.37 -5.30 3.55
N SER A 145 12.06 -6.50 3.04
CA SER A 145 12.94 -7.67 3.13
C SER A 145 14.27 -7.44 2.41
N ALA A 146 14.26 -6.85 1.21
CA ALA A 146 15.48 -6.53 0.47
C ALA A 146 16.33 -5.48 1.21
N VAL A 147 15.68 -4.44 1.77
CA VAL A 147 16.38 -3.45 2.61
C VAL A 147 17.00 -4.10 3.84
N ALA A 148 16.26 -4.95 4.53
CA ALA A 148 16.74 -5.61 5.75
C ALA A 148 17.89 -6.58 5.49
N SER A 149 17.90 -7.27 4.35
CA SER A 149 18.99 -8.17 3.94
C SER A 149 20.15 -7.45 3.23
N GLN A 150 20.04 -6.15 2.99
CA GLN A 150 21.02 -5.35 2.24
C GLN A 150 21.26 -5.88 0.81
N ASP A 151 20.23 -6.49 0.20
CA ASP A 151 20.31 -7.07 -1.13
C ASP A 151 19.71 -6.12 -2.18
N SER A 152 20.47 -5.83 -3.22
CA SER A 152 19.91 -5.17 -4.40
C SER A 152 19.03 -6.16 -5.15
N ARG A 153 17.78 -5.77 -5.39
CA ARG A 153 16.78 -6.64 -6.04
C ARG A 153 15.95 -5.88 -7.04
N GLU A 154 15.46 -6.62 -8.01
CA GLU A 154 14.43 -6.20 -8.95
C GLU A 154 13.16 -6.97 -8.66
N MET A 155 12.04 -6.26 -8.53
CA MET A 155 10.74 -6.81 -8.15
C MET A 155 9.67 -6.33 -9.10
N PHE A 156 8.69 -7.19 -9.35
CA PHE A 156 7.55 -6.86 -10.18
C PHE A 156 6.27 -6.98 -9.34
N TYR A 157 5.42 -5.95 -9.44
CA TYR A 157 4.11 -5.92 -8.84
C TYR A 157 3.07 -5.85 -9.95
N ASP A 158 2.16 -6.82 -9.99
CA ASP A 158 1.06 -6.83 -10.95
C ASP A 158 0.23 -5.55 -10.83
N TYR A 159 -0.03 -4.90 -11.97
CA TYR A 159 -0.79 -3.68 -12.05
C TYR A 159 -1.55 -3.63 -13.37
N LEU A 160 -2.89 -3.55 -13.32
CA LEU A 160 -3.78 -3.73 -14.47
C LEU A 160 -3.57 -5.09 -15.18
N GLU A 161 -4.40 -5.39 -16.19
CA GLU A 161 -4.43 -6.74 -16.80
C GLU A 161 -3.10 -7.17 -17.44
N ASN A 162 -2.39 -6.25 -18.09
CA ASN A 162 -1.21 -6.57 -18.90
C ASN A 162 0.01 -5.73 -18.52
N SER A 163 0.06 -5.22 -17.31
CA SER A 163 1.13 -4.33 -16.88
C SER A 163 1.65 -4.69 -15.49
N ALA A 164 2.86 -4.27 -15.22
CA ALA A 164 3.51 -4.40 -13.94
C ALA A 164 4.25 -3.11 -13.57
N VAL A 165 4.39 -2.90 -12.27
CA VAL A 165 5.31 -1.92 -11.73
C VAL A 165 6.60 -2.63 -11.36
N GLU A 166 7.66 -2.34 -12.09
CA GLU A 166 9.02 -2.77 -11.78
C GLU A 166 9.61 -1.84 -10.73
N VAL A 167 10.18 -2.42 -9.70
CA VAL A 167 10.90 -1.70 -8.65
C VAL A 167 12.29 -2.29 -8.50
N LYS A 168 13.31 -1.52 -8.84
CA LYS A 168 14.70 -1.85 -8.52
C LYS A 168 15.04 -1.18 -7.20
N ILE A 169 15.45 -1.98 -6.24
CA ILE A 169 15.82 -1.53 -4.91
C ILE A 169 17.32 -1.69 -4.72
N ASN A 170 17.97 -0.60 -4.32
CA ASN A 170 19.39 -0.57 -4.02
C ASN A 170 19.57 -0.04 -2.58
N PRO A 171 19.79 -0.92 -1.60
CA PRO A 171 20.02 -0.50 -0.22
C PRO A 171 21.21 0.46 -0.13
N CYS A 172 21.13 1.41 0.78
CA CYS A 172 22.21 2.34 1.11
C CYS A 172 22.95 1.82 2.35
N ASN A 173 24.29 1.84 2.28
CA ASN A 173 25.15 1.52 3.43
C ASN A 173 25.21 2.69 4.40
#